data_3f38d3041e0d7163b2ef74cecf1c2428
#
_entry.id   3f38d3041e0d7163b2ef74cecf1c2428
#
_cell.length_a   1.000
_cell.length_b   1.000
_cell.length_c   1.000
_cell.angle_alpha   90.00
_cell.angle_beta   90.00
_cell.angle_gamma   90.00
#
_symmetry.space_group_name_H-M   'P 1'
#
loop_
_entity.id
_entity.type
_entity.pdbx_description
1 polymer ?
#
loop_
_entity_poly.entity_id
_entity_poly.type
_entity_poly.pdbx_seq_one_letter_code
_entity_poly.pdbx_strand_id
1 'polypeptide(L)'
;MRKHDILIGAALAALLMAPLPVLAADAAGEIVTAATHADLAAKAADLAGTQMHLHHALNCLVGPGGTGFDPKNMNPCANSGTGAIPDTTDAAKKSALQAAAATASAGLAATDLKVAQKDAADTATALKAIK
;
A
#
# COMPACT_ATOMS: atom_id res chain seq x y z
N MET A 1 -55.28 -12.69 50.25
CA MET A 1 -54.63 -12.98 49.01
C MET A 1 -53.74 -11.81 48.66
N ARG A 2 -52.43 -11.91 48.87
CA ARG A 2 -51.44 -10.88 48.50
C ARG A 2 -50.80 -11.28 47.17
N LYS A 3 -50.99 -10.44 46.15
CA LYS A 3 -50.34 -10.58 44.84
C LYS A 3 -48.90 -10.03 44.97
N HIS A 4 -47.93 -10.86 44.71
CA HIS A 4 -46.52 -10.48 44.62
C HIS A 4 -46.22 -10.07 43.18
N ASP A 5 -46.03 -8.76 42.96
CA ASP A 5 -45.54 -8.23 41.69
C ASP A 5 -44.03 -8.43 41.65
N ILE A 6 -43.57 -9.34 40.76
CA ILE A 6 -42.14 -9.56 40.49
C ILE A 6 -41.74 -8.54 39.44
N LEU A 7 -40.99 -7.51 39.83
CA LEU A 7 -40.33 -6.60 38.92
C LEU A 7 -39.05 -7.26 38.38
N ILE A 8 -39.09 -7.72 37.12
CA ILE A 8 -37.92 -8.20 36.41
C ILE A 8 -37.17 -6.98 35.86
N GLY A 9 -36.13 -6.57 36.57
CA GLY A 9 -35.20 -5.55 36.10
C GLY A 9 -34.31 -6.10 34.98
N ALA A 10 -34.55 -5.66 33.74
CA ALA A 10 -33.66 -5.92 32.63
C ALA A 10 -32.40 -5.05 32.73
N ALA A 11 -31.29 -5.63 33.17
CA ALA A 11 -30.00 -4.97 33.12
C ALA A 11 -29.48 -4.96 31.68
N LEU A 12 -29.53 -3.79 31.04
CA LEU A 12 -28.95 -3.57 29.72
C LEU A 12 -27.44 -3.43 29.89
N ALA A 13 -26.70 -4.49 29.62
CA ALA A 13 -25.23 -4.45 29.56
C ALA A 13 -24.81 -3.69 28.30
N ALA A 14 -24.45 -2.42 28.46
CA ALA A 14 -23.81 -1.65 27.39
C ALA A 14 -22.39 -2.21 27.15
N LEU A 15 -22.19 -2.92 26.05
CA LEU A 15 -20.89 -3.37 25.60
C LEU A 15 -20.13 -2.15 25.07
N LEU A 16 -19.22 -1.61 25.87
CA LEU A 16 -18.28 -0.57 25.47
C LEU A 16 -17.29 -1.21 24.47
N MET A 17 -17.54 -1.05 23.18
CA MET A 17 -16.55 -1.36 22.14
C MET A 17 -15.43 -0.32 22.25
N ALA A 18 -14.32 -0.70 22.88
CA ALA A 18 -13.11 0.10 22.81
C ALA A 18 -12.65 0.19 21.35
N PRO A 19 -12.30 1.39 20.85
CA PRO A 19 -11.74 1.51 19.51
C PRO A 19 -10.42 0.73 19.47
N LEU A 20 -10.29 -0.18 18.48
CA LEU A 20 -9.02 -0.85 18.21
C LEU A 20 -7.98 0.21 17.82
N PRO A 21 -6.74 0.09 18.29
CA PRO A 21 -5.68 1.01 17.87
C PRO A 21 -5.51 0.89 16.36
N VAL A 22 -5.84 1.96 15.63
CA VAL A 22 -5.49 2.10 14.22
C VAL A 22 -3.97 2.33 14.20
N LEU A 23 -3.21 1.43 13.58
CA LEU A 23 -1.80 1.66 13.35
C LEU A 23 -1.67 2.95 12.55
N ALA A 24 -0.83 3.88 13.04
CA ALA A 24 -0.55 5.11 12.31
C ALA A 24 0.05 4.74 10.95
N ALA A 25 -0.46 5.35 9.88
CA ALA A 25 0.05 5.13 8.54
C ALA A 25 1.50 5.62 8.45
N ASP A 26 2.39 4.79 7.90
CA ASP A 26 3.80 5.09 7.68
C ASP A 26 4.08 5.29 6.19
N ALA A 27 3.56 6.37 5.62
CA ALA A 27 3.77 6.72 4.21
C ALA A 27 5.27 6.81 3.84
N ALA A 28 6.13 7.26 4.76
CA ALA A 28 7.57 7.35 4.51
C ALA A 28 8.20 5.94 4.40
N GLY A 29 7.85 5.03 5.29
CA GLY A 29 8.29 3.63 5.23
C GLY A 29 7.77 2.91 4.00
N GLU A 30 6.53 3.17 3.59
CA GLU A 30 5.96 2.63 2.35
C GLU A 30 6.71 3.11 1.10
N ILE A 31 7.08 4.40 1.03
CA ILE A 31 7.90 4.98 -0.05
C ILE A 31 9.26 4.30 -0.12
N VAL A 32 9.95 4.14 1.02
CA VAL A 32 11.26 3.47 1.09
C VAL A 32 11.17 2.02 0.63
N THR A 33 10.13 1.30 1.06
CA THR A 33 9.90 -0.09 0.68
C THR A 33 9.61 -0.20 -0.83
N ALA A 34 8.75 0.67 -1.37
CA ALA A 34 8.47 0.73 -2.80
C ALA A 34 9.72 1.02 -3.62
N ALA A 35 10.55 1.99 -3.19
CA ALA A 35 11.83 2.31 -3.86
C ALA A 35 12.79 1.12 -3.85
N THR A 36 12.86 0.38 -2.74
CA THR A 36 13.69 -0.83 -2.63
C THR A 36 13.25 -1.89 -3.63
N HIS A 37 11.95 -2.16 -3.75
CA HIS A 37 11.44 -3.13 -4.71
C HIS A 37 11.62 -2.67 -6.16
N ALA A 38 11.50 -1.38 -6.45
CA ALA A 38 11.81 -0.83 -7.77
C ALA A 38 13.30 -1.00 -8.13
N ASP A 39 14.22 -0.83 -7.16
CA ASP A 39 15.65 -1.12 -7.36
C ASP A 39 15.92 -2.63 -7.63
N LEU A 40 15.21 -3.51 -6.93
CA LEU A 40 15.30 -4.95 -7.17
C LEU A 40 14.78 -5.31 -8.57
N ALA A 41 13.68 -4.70 -8.99
CA ALA A 41 13.14 -4.85 -10.33
C ALA A 41 14.15 -4.43 -11.42
N ALA A 42 14.79 -3.27 -11.24
CA ALA A 42 15.78 -2.76 -12.19
C ALA A 42 17.01 -3.68 -12.36
N LYS A 43 17.29 -4.52 -11.36
CA LYS A 43 18.45 -5.44 -11.33
C LYS A 43 18.08 -6.91 -11.56
N ALA A 44 16.80 -7.22 -11.72
CA ALA A 44 16.34 -8.59 -11.92
C ALA A 44 16.93 -9.18 -13.23
N ALA A 45 17.21 -10.47 -13.21
CA ALA A 45 17.88 -11.14 -14.33
C ALA A 45 16.97 -11.37 -15.55
N ASP A 46 15.64 -11.36 -15.33
CA ASP A 46 14.65 -11.63 -16.37
C ASP A 46 13.40 -10.76 -16.20
N LEU A 47 12.54 -10.78 -17.22
CA LEU A 47 11.33 -9.97 -17.27
C LEU A 47 10.35 -10.35 -16.15
N ALA A 48 10.23 -11.64 -15.83
CA ALA A 48 9.31 -12.10 -14.79
C ALA A 48 9.73 -11.58 -13.40
N GLY A 49 11.02 -11.63 -13.08
CA GLY A 49 11.57 -11.07 -11.84
C GLY A 49 11.41 -9.55 -11.78
N THR A 50 11.65 -8.85 -12.90
CA THR A 50 11.41 -7.40 -13.00
C THR A 50 9.95 -7.07 -12.70
N GLN A 51 9.02 -7.75 -13.36
CA GLN A 51 7.58 -7.52 -13.19
C GLN A 51 7.11 -7.88 -11.78
N MET A 52 7.59 -8.97 -11.19
CA MET A 52 7.27 -9.35 -9.82
C MET A 52 7.64 -8.23 -8.83
N HIS A 53 8.85 -7.70 -8.90
CA HIS A 53 9.28 -6.63 -8.02
C HIS A 53 8.60 -5.29 -8.30
N LEU A 54 8.23 -5.00 -9.57
CA LEU A 54 7.40 -3.84 -9.89
C LEU A 54 5.98 -3.95 -9.30
N HIS A 55 5.37 -5.15 -9.31
CA HIS A 55 4.10 -5.38 -8.60
C HIS A 55 4.22 -5.10 -7.11
N HIS A 56 5.32 -5.55 -6.47
CA HIS A 56 5.55 -5.26 -5.05
C HIS A 56 5.69 -3.76 -4.78
N ALA A 57 6.42 -3.04 -5.63
CA ALA A 57 6.54 -1.59 -5.53
C ALA A 57 5.18 -0.89 -5.72
N LEU A 58 4.44 -1.26 -6.76
CA LEU A 58 3.14 -0.67 -7.06
C LEU A 58 2.12 -0.94 -5.95
N ASN A 59 2.08 -2.17 -5.42
CA ASN A 59 1.21 -2.52 -4.29
C ASN A 59 1.47 -1.67 -3.06
N CYS A 60 2.75 -1.37 -2.75
CA CYS A 60 3.11 -0.42 -1.69
C CYS A 60 2.65 1.00 -1.96
N LEU A 61 2.69 1.45 -3.23
CA LEU A 61 2.30 2.81 -3.58
C LEU A 61 0.79 3.02 -3.51
N VAL A 62 0.03 2.11 -4.12
CA VAL A 62 -1.43 2.30 -4.29
C VAL A 62 -2.25 1.69 -3.15
N GLY A 63 -1.75 0.67 -2.48
CA GLY A 63 -2.46 -0.08 -1.46
C GLY A 63 -3.67 -0.87 -1.97
N PRO A 64 -4.33 -1.68 -1.12
CA PRO A 64 -5.40 -2.61 -1.52
C PRO A 64 -6.62 -1.96 -2.19
N GLY A 65 -6.87 -0.68 -1.93
CA GLY A 65 -7.98 0.08 -2.54
C GLY A 65 -7.59 0.84 -3.79
N GLY A 66 -6.32 0.84 -4.19
CA GLY A 66 -5.81 1.66 -5.27
C GLY A 66 -5.86 1.00 -6.65
N THR A 67 -5.98 1.83 -7.68
CA THR A 67 -5.90 1.35 -9.07
C THR A 67 -4.52 0.77 -9.36
N GLY A 68 -4.48 -0.44 -9.90
CA GLY A 68 -3.25 -1.16 -10.20
C GLY A 68 -2.77 -2.09 -9.07
N PHE A 69 -3.48 -2.14 -7.93
CA PHE A 69 -3.19 -3.14 -6.91
C PHE A 69 -3.44 -4.56 -7.44
N ASP A 70 -2.46 -5.43 -7.27
CA ASP A 70 -2.59 -6.84 -7.65
C ASP A 70 -2.55 -7.75 -6.42
N PRO A 71 -3.71 -8.32 -6.02
CA PRO A 71 -3.77 -9.20 -4.85
C PRO A 71 -3.09 -10.57 -5.05
N LYS A 72 -2.69 -10.91 -6.26
CA LYS A 72 -1.93 -12.13 -6.56
C LYS A 72 -0.44 -11.97 -6.28
N ASN A 73 0.02 -10.73 -6.20
CA ASN A 73 1.39 -10.38 -5.83
C ASN A 73 1.44 -9.87 -4.39
N MET A 74 2.57 -10.13 -3.72
CA MET A 74 2.79 -9.68 -2.36
C MET A 74 2.66 -8.15 -2.24
N ASN A 75 2.05 -7.70 -1.15
CA ASN A 75 2.14 -6.31 -0.70
C ASN A 75 3.14 -6.22 0.46
N PRO A 76 4.40 -5.80 0.22
CA PRO A 76 5.40 -5.70 1.29
C PRO A 76 5.04 -4.65 2.35
N CYS A 77 4.11 -3.74 2.03
CA CYS A 77 3.67 -2.65 2.91
C CYS A 77 2.35 -2.96 3.64
N ALA A 78 1.87 -4.21 3.63
CA ALA A 78 0.56 -4.59 4.18
C ALA A 78 0.35 -4.21 5.66
N ASN A 79 1.43 -4.05 6.43
CA ASN A 79 1.40 -3.69 7.85
C ASN A 79 1.88 -2.25 8.13
N SER A 80 2.12 -1.44 7.10
CA SER A 80 2.65 -0.09 7.23
C SER A 80 1.58 0.99 7.06
N GLY A 81 0.47 0.65 6.42
CA GLY A 81 -0.61 1.59 6.16
C GLY A 81 -1.56 1.09 5.08
N THR A 82 -2.16 2.03 4.36
CA THR A 82 -3.13 1.75 3.29
C THR A 82 -2.55 2.01 1.88
N GLY A 83 -1.27 2.33 1.80
CA GLY A 83 -0.52 2.65 0.61
C GLY A 83 0.05 4.06 0.63
N ALA A 84 1.25 4.25 0.12
CA ALA A 84 1.95 5.54 0.21
C ALA A 84 1.15 6.71 -0.39
N ILE A 85 0.38 6.48 -1.46
CA ILE A 85 -0.45 7.50 -2.10
C ILE A 85 -1.64 7.90 -1.21
N PRO A 86 -2.51 6.97 -0.73
CA PRO A 86 -3.61 7.37 0.15
C PRO A 86 -3.12 7.93 1.50
N ASP A 87 -2.00 7.44 2.04
CA ASP A 87 -1.49 7.83 3.35
C ASP A 87 -0.69 9.15 3.32
N THR A 88 -0.32 9.65 2.13
CA THR A 88 0.31 10.95 1.96
C THR A 88 -0.72 12.07 1.93
N THR A 89 -0.58 13.06 2.81
CA THR A 89 -1.46 14.24 2.88
C THR A 89 -0.97 15.42 2.06
N ASP A 90 0.34 15.55 1.85
CA ASP A 90 0.93 16.59 1.02
C ASP A 90 0.60 16.39 -0.46
N ALA A 91 -0.03 17.38 -1.09
CA ALA A 91 -0.53 17.27 -2.46
C ALA A 91 0.59 17.13 -3.50
N ALA A 92 1.74 17.80 -3.29
CA ALA A 92 2.87 17.73 -4.22
C ALA A 92 3.54 16.36 -4.15
N LYS A 93 3.75 15.83 -2.93
CA LYS A 93 4.26 14.45 -2.75
C LYS A 93 3.30 13.42 -3.33
N LYS A 94 2.00 13.57 -3.08
CA LYS A 94 0.99 12.67 -3.65
C LYS A 94 1.04 12.64 -5.19
N SER A 95 1.16 13.81 -5.83
CA SER A 95 1.32 13.91 -7.29
C SER A 95 2.60 13.21 -7.78
N ALA A 96 3.72 13.39 -7.08
CA ALA A 96 4.97 12.71 -7.40
C ALA A 96 4.86 11.17 -7.25
N LEU A 97 4.19 10.70 -6.20
CA LEU A 97 3.93 9.26 -6.00
C LEU A 97 3.03 8.67 -7.09
N GLN A 98 2.02 9.41 -7.53
CA GLN A 98 1.15 9.00 -8.64
C GLN A 98 1.94 8.90 -9.96
N ALA A 99 2.84 9.84 -10.22
CA ALA A 99 3.73 9.78 -11.39
C ALA A 99 4.67 8.56 -11.32
N ALA A 100 5.26 8.27 -10.17
CA ALA A 100 6.08 7.07 -9.97
C ALA A 100 5.28 5.78 -10.16
N ALA A 101 4.04 5.72 -9.66
CA ALA A 101 3.14 4.58 -9.86
C ALA A 101 2.79 4.39 -11.35
N ALA A 102 2.60 5.47 -12.10
CA ALA A 102 2.37 5.39 -13.55
C ALA A 102 3.60 4.82 -14.30
N THR A 103 4.82 5.23 -13.92
CA THR A 103 6.05 4.68 -14.48
C THR A 103 6.23 3.19 -14.14
N ALA A 104 5.95 2.78 -12.89
CA ALA A 104 5.95 1.38 -12.49
C ALA A 104 4.94 0.55 -13.32
N SER A 105 3.74 1.09 -13.54
CA SER A 105 2.71 0.44 -14.36
C SER A 105 3.15 0.30 -15.82
N ALA A 106 3.87 1.27 -16.39
CA ALA A 106 4.45 1.16 -17.74
C ALA A 106 5.46 0.02 -17.82
N GLY A 107 6.35 -0.09 -16.82
CA GLY A 107 7.30 -1.20 -16.74
C GLY A 107 6.63 -2.58 -16.62
N LEU A 108 5.48 -2.67 -15.91
CA LEU A 108 4.68 -3.90 -15.85
C LEU A 108 4.08 -4.28 -17.20
N ALA A 109 3.70 -3.31 -18.01
CA ALA A 109 3.14 -3.54 -19.34
C ALA A 109 4.22 -3.84 -20.41
N ALA A 110 5.50 -3.58 -20.10
CA ALA A 110 6.60 -3.81 -21.03
C ALA A 110 6.80 -5.30 -21.32
N THR A 111 7.06 -5.63 -22.57
CA THR A 111 7.38 -6.99 -23.03
C THR A 111 8.88 -7.20 -23.25
N ASP A 112 9.66 -6.14 -23.17
CA ASP A 112 11.12 -6.15 -23.29
C ASP A 112 11.75 -5.93 -21.92
N LEU A 113 12.73 -6.78 -21.57
CA LEU A 113 13.41 -6.71 -20.27
C LEU A 113 14.09 -5.36 -20.04
N LYS A 114 14.77 -4.81 -21.05
CA LYS A 114 15.51 -3.55 -20.90
C LYS A 114 14.59 -2.36 -20.68
N VAL A 115 13.43 -2.37 -21.34
CA VAL A 115 12.39 -1.35 -21.14
C VAL A 115 11.83 -1.46 -19.73
N ALA A 116 11.44 -2.65 -19.30
CA ALA A 116 10.92 -2.86 -17.93
C ALA A 116 11.94 -2.48 -16.85
N GLN A 117 13.21 -2.87 -17.01
CA GLN A 117 14.29 -2.49 -16.08
C GLN A 117 14.53 -0.98 -16.04
N LYS A 118 14.44 -0.30 -17.19
CA LYS A 118 14.55 1.16 -17.25
C LYS A 118 13.42 1.83 -16.48
N ASP A 119 12.18 1.43 -16.71
CA ASP A 119 11.03 1.99 -16.00
C ASP A 119 11.10 1.71 -14.49
N ALA A 120 11.62 0.55 -14.10
CA ALA A 120 11.89 0.23 -12.71
C ALA A 120 12.97 1.15 -12.09
N ALA A 121 14.06 1.42 -12.80
CA ALA A 121 15.11 2.32 -12.35
C ALA A 121 14.62 3.77 -12.25
N ASP A 122 13.80 4.23 -13.19
CA ASP A 122 13.17 5.56 -13.17
C ASP A 122 12.20 5.67 -12.00
N THR A 123 11.40 4.63 -11.74
CA THR A 123 10.52 4.55 -10.57
C THR A 123 11.31 4.67 -9.27
N ALA A 124 12.39 3.88 -9.11
CA ALA A 124 13.22 3.93 -7.92
C ALA A 124 13.85 5.33 -7.71
N THR A 125 14.33 5.95 -8.77
CA THR A 125 14.92 7.29 -8.74
C THR A 125 13.90 8.34 -8.32
N ALA A 126 12.70 8.30 -8.91
CA ALA A 126 11.61 9.21 -8.56
C ALA A 126 11.20 9.09 -7.09
N LEU A 127 11.05 7.86 -6.59
CA LEU A 127 10.66 7.61 -5.19
C LEU A 127 11.72 8.08 -4.20
N LYS A 128 13.01 7.87 -4.48
CA LYS A 128 14.12 8.34 -3.64
C LYS A 128 14.25 9.87 -3.59
N ALA A 129 13.72 10.58 -4.58
CA ALA A 129 13.72 12.03 -4.62
C ALA A 129 12.60 12.65 -3.76
N ILE A 130 11.59 11.88 -3.37
CA ILE A 130 10.49 12.33 -2.51
C ILE A 130 10.97 12.38 -1.06
N LYS A 131 10.96 13.59 -0.47
CA LYS A 131 11.42 13.85 0.92
C LYS A 131 10.26 14.22 1.84
#